data_567b4dc42d830c059685513657d487ca
#
_entry.id   567b4dc42d830c059685513657d487ca
#
_cell.length_a   1.000
_cell.length_b   1.000
_cell.length_c   1.000
_cell.angle_alpha   90.00
_cell.angle_beta   90.00
_cell.angle_gamma   90.00
#
_symmetry.space_group_name_H-M   'P 1'
#
loop_
_entity.id
_entity.type
_entity.pdbx_description
1 polymer ?
#
loop_
_entity_poly.entity_id
_entity_poly.type
_entity_poly.pdbx_seq_one_letter_code
_entity_poly.pdbx_strand_id
1 'polypeptide(L)'
;GLVMVHEHLYYPTGPGVYGQLGESFTRLYLAGGVTTMRTGGNVNGFMDLNMAKLVEAGQKAGPAIDATAPYLNGPNAFIQMRTLKGPEDATKQVAYWADEGATSLKTYMQITRAELGATIREAHRRGIKVTGHLCSVTYAEAAELGIDNLEHGFFAATDFVADKQPDVCPGQARGQQTIAALDEHGAP
;
A
#
# COMPACT_ATOMS: atom_id res chain seq x y z
N GLY A 1 -2.22 -21.46 12.04
CA GLY A 1 -1.29 -21.08 10.97
C GLY A 1 -0.73 -19.69 11.18
N LEU A 2 0.20 -19.29 10.31
CA LEU A 2 0.75 -17.95 10.33
C LEU A 2 -0.23 -16.94 9.72
N VAL A 3 -0.23 -15.71 10.23
CA VAL A 3 -0.97 -14.57 9.69
C VAL A 3 0.06 -13.56 9.16
N MET A 4 0.00 -13.25 7.87
CA MET A 4 0.91 -12.30 7.21
C MET A 4 0.13 -11.05 6.82
N VAL A 5 0.60 -9.89 7.24
CA VAL A 5 -0.16 -8.62 7.10
C VAL A 5 0.36 -7.70 6.01
N HIS A 6 1.42 -8.10 5.29
CA HIS A 6 1.98 -7.35 4.16
C HIS A 6 2.61 -8.30 3.16
N GLU A 7 1.80 -8.80 2.23
CA GLU A 7 2.24 -9.74 1.21
C GLU A 7 1.84 -9.26 -0.20
N HIS A 8 2.38 -9.91 -1.22
CA HIS A 8 2.07 -9.59 -2.61
C HIS A 8 1.86 -10.87 -3.44
N LEU A 9 0.96 -10.81 -4.40
CA LEU A 9 0.73 -11.87 -5.39
C LEU A 9 1.38 -11.54 -6.75
N TYR A 10 2.37 -10.66 -6.76
CA TYR A 10 3.17 -10.32 -7.91
C TYR A 10 4.67 -10.32 -7.54
N TYR A 11 5.52 -10.38 -8.57
CA TYR A 11 6.97 -10.36 -8.42
C TYR A 11 7.63 -9.51 -9.51
N PRO A 12 8.71 -8.76 -9.22
CA PRO A 12 9.49 -8.09 -10.25
C PRO A 12 10.17 -9.12 -11.15
N THR A 13 9.83 -9.10 -12.43
CA THR A 13 10.37 -10.02 -13.44
C THR A 13 11.42 -9.37 -14.35
N GLY A 14 11.68 -8.08 -14.14
CA GLY A 14 12.67 -7.28 -14.85
C GLY A 14 12.61 -5.83 -14.40
N PRO A 15 13.47 -4.95 -14.91
CA PRO A 15 13.46 -3.53 -14.55
C PRO A 15 12.09 -2.89 -14.82
N GLY A 16 11.38 -2.50 -13.75
CA GLY A 16 10.05 -1.87 -13.84
C GLY A 16 8.92 -2.77 -14.35
N VAL A 17 9.12 -4.08 -14.41
CA VAL A 17 8.11 -5.05 -14.84
C VAL A 17 7.73 -5.98 -13.70
N TYR A 18 6.43 -6.04 -13.38
CA TYR A 18 5.87 -6.89 -12.35
C TYR A 18 4.97 -7.96 -12.97
N GLY A 19 5.32 -9.23 -12.74
CA GLY A 19 4.54 -10.38 -13.16
C GLY A 19 3.51 -10.78 -12.11
N GLN A 20 2.26 -10.98 -12.52
CA GLN A 20 1.20 -11.50 -11.67
C GLN A 20 1.36 -13.01 -11.49
N LEU A 21 1.50 -13.48 -10.25
CA LEU A 21 1.79 -14.88 -9.91
C LEU A 21 0.82 -15.42 -8.84
N GLY A 22 -0.42 -14.97 -8.86
CA GLY A 22 -1.42 -15.25 -7.84
C GLY A 22 -1.53 -16.73 -7.46
N GLU A 23 -1.70 -17.63 -8.44
CA GLU A 23 -1.86 -19.04 -8.17
C GLU A 23 -0.61 -19.71 -7.62
N SER A 24 0.58 -19.32 -8.09
CA SER A 24 1.85 -19.86 -7.58
C SER A 24 2.11 -19.38 -6.15
N PHE A 25 1.89 -18.09 -5.89
CA PHE A 25 2.20 -17.50 -4.60
C PHE A 25 1.23 -17.93 -3.51
N THR A 26 -0.07 -18.06 -3.78
CA THR A 26 -1.01 -18.58 -2.79
C THR A 26 -0.63 -19.98 -2.32
N ARG A 27 -0.16 -20.83 -3.22
CA ARG A 27 0.36 -22.17 -2.88
C ARG A 27 1.65 -22.13 -2.07
N LEU A 28 2.58 -21.23 -2.42
CA LEU A 28 3.85 -21.05 -1.70
C LEU A 28 3.62 -20.54 -0.28
N TYR A 29 2.74 -19.55 -0.10
CA TYR A 29 2.35 -19.06 1.23
C TYR A 29 1.75 -20.19 2.07
N LEU A 30 0.82 -20.96 1.52
CA LEU A 30 0.19 -22.06 2.23
C LEU A 30 1.22 -23.15 2.58
N ALA A 31 2.15 -23.49 1.67
CA ALA A 31 3.24 -24.43 1.93
C ALA A 31 4.21 -23.93 3.03
N GLY A 32 4.38 -22.61 3.15
CA GLY A 32 5.11 -21.95 4.23
C GLY A 32 4.34 -21.85 5.57
N GLY A 33 3.12 -22.38 5.64
CA GLY A 33 2.29 -22.36 6.85
C GLY A 33 1.44 -21.10 7.04
N VAL A 34 1.37 -20.24 6.05
CA VAL A 34 0.49 -19.03 6.06
C VAL A 34 -0.93 -19.46 5.76
N THR A 35 -1.84 -19.22 6.69
CA THR A 35 -3.27 -19.57 6.55
C THR A 35 -4.15 -18.34 6.37
N THR A 36 -3.64 -17.15 6.66
CA THR A 36 -4.31 -15.87 6.45
C THR A 36 -3.28 -14.84 6.00
N MET A 37 -3.61 -14.03 5.01
CA MET A 37 -2.75 -12.96 4.54
C MET A 37 -3.54 -11.72 4.13
N ARG A 38 -2.93 -10.55 4.29
CA ARG A 38 -3.38 -9.31 3.67
C ARG A 38 -2.41 -8.95 2.54
N THR A 39 -2.92 -8.58 1.37
CA THR A 39 -2.06 -8.05 0.32
C THR A 39 -1.70 -6.58 0.62
N GLY A 40 -0.43 -6.24 0.53
CA GLY A 40 0.12 -4.90 0.81
C GLY A 40 -0.03 -3.93 -0.36
N GLY A 41 -1.07 -4.06 -1.15
CA GLY A 41 -1.31 -3.37 -2.42
C GLY A 41 -0.92 -4.21 -3.61
N ASN A 42 -1.41 -3.85 -4.79
CA ASN A 42 -1.13 -4.55 -6.05
C ASN A 42 -1.12 -3.58 -7.24
N VAL A 43 -0.68 -4.07 -8.39
CA VAL A 43 -0.66 -3.29 -9.65
C VAL A 43 -1.91 -3.55 -10.49
N ASN A 44 -2.63 -4.63 -10.22
CA ASN A 44 -3.86 -5.02 -10.91
C ASN A 44 -4.83 -5.62 -9.87
N GLY A 45 -5.75 -4.83 -9.36
CA GLY A 45 -6.68 -5.19 -8.29
C GLY A 45 -7.49 -6.45 -8.53
N PHE A 46 -7.86 -6.73 -9.75
CA PHE A 46 -8.71 -7.89 -10.07
C PHE A 46 -8.01 -9.22 -9.82
N MET A 47 -6.68 -9.30 -9.94
CA MET A 47 -5.96 -10.54 -9.65
C MET A 47 -6.16 -10.94 -8.18
N ASP A 48 -5.88 -10.05 -7.26
CA ASP A 48 -5.95 -10.32 -5.82
C ASP A 48 -7.40 -10.58 -5.38
N LEU A 49 -8.34 -9.76 -5.83
CA LEU A 49 -9.78 -9.93 -5.55
C LEU A 49 -10.32 -11.27 -6.07
N ASN A 50 -9.95 -11.63 -7.31
CA ASN A 50 -10.39 -12.90 -7.90
C ASN A 50 -9.75 -14.09 -7.18
N MET A 51 -8.46 -14.01 -6.81
CA MET A 51 -7.81 -15.06 -6.04
C MET A 51 -8.44 -15.23 -4.66
N ALA A 52 -8.78 -14.13 -3.97
CA ALA A 52 -9.50 -14.19 -2.71
C ALA A 52 -10.83 -14.97 -2.86
N LYS A 53 -11.64 -14.60 -3.84
CA LYS A 53 -12.92 -15.27 -4.14
C LYS A 53 -12.76 -16.76 -4.49
N LEU A 54 -11.74 -17.10 -5.30
CA LEU A 54 -11.49 -18.49 -5.71
C LEU A 54 -10.98 -19.36 -4.56
N VAL A 55 -10.17 -18.80 -3.66
CA VAL A 55 -9.70 -19.49 -2.45
C VAL A 55 -10.85 -19.68 -1.46
N GLU A 56 -11.65 -18.64 -1.23
CA GLU A 56 -12.83 -18.71 -0.35
C GLU A 56 -13.84 -19.74 -0.84
N ALA A 57 -14.05 -19.83 -2.16
CA ALA A 57 -14.92 -20.84 -2.77
C ALA A 57 -14.31 -22.26 -2.80
N GLY A 58 -13.10 -22.47 -2.29
CA GLY A 58 -12.40 -23.76 -2.34
C GLY A 58 -11.96 -24.19 -3.74
N GLN A 59 -11.98 -23.31 -4.73
CA GLN A 59 -11.60 -23.59 -6.12
C GLN A 59 -10.10 -23.51 -6.36
N LYS A 60 -9.38 -22.79 -5.50
CA LYS A 60 -7.91 -22.67 -5.52
C LYS A 60 -7.34 -22.85 -4.13
N ALA A 61 -6.15 -23.48 -4.07
CA ALA A 61 -5.41 -23.62 -2.82
C ALA A 61 -4.70 -22.30 -2.46
N GLY A 62 -4.88 -21.85 -1.24
CA GLY A 62 -4.26 -20.64 -0.73
C GLY A 62 -4.73 -20.28 0.69
N PRO A 63 -4.06 -19.31 1.34
CA PRO A 63 -4.55 -18.74 2.59
C PRO A 63 -5.84 -17.95 2.37
N ALA A 64 -6.58 -17.67 3.43
CA ALA A 64 -7.61 -16.62 3.39
C ALA A 64 -6.96 -15.28 3.04
N ILE A 65 -7.50 -14.54 2.07
CA ILE A 65 -6.88 -13.34 1.53
C ILE A 65 -7.75 -12.11 1.86
N ASP A 66 -7.18 -11.19 2.63
CA ASP A 66 -7.67 -9.82 2.76
C ASP A 66 -7.08 -9.00 1.60
N ALA A 67 -7.90 -8.75 0.58
CA ALA A 67 -7.45 -8.20 -0.69
C ALA A 67 -7.51 -6.66 -0.70
N THR A 68 -6.32 -6.05 -0.76
CA THR A 68 -6.16 -4.61 -0.92
C THR A 68 -6.39 -4.18 -2.37
N ALA A 69 -6.97 -3.00 -2.58
CA ALA A 69 -7.09 -2.38 -3.89
C ALA A 69 -5.72 -2.12 -4.56
N PRO A 70 -5.69 -1.83 -5.87
CA PRO A 70 -4.48 -1.36 -6.53
C PRO A 70 -3.91 -0.10 -5.85
N TYR A 71 -2.60 0.07 -5.98
CA TYR A 71 -1.91 1.23 -5.45
C TYR A 71 -2.56 2.56 -5.87
N LEU A 72 -2.81 3.40 -4.88
CA LEU A 72 -3.19 4.79 -5.07
C LEU A 72 -1.93 5.65 -4.97
N ASN A 73 -1.45 6.17 -6.09
CA ASN A 73 -0.21 6.91 -6.18
C ASN A 73 -0.41 8.24 -6.90
N GLY A 74 0.35 9.25 -6.53
CA GLY A 74 0.30 10.58 -7.11
C GLY A 74 1.17 10.73 -8.36
N PRO A 75 1.58 11.95 -8.70
CA PRO A 75 2.42 12.25 -9.85
C PRO A 75 3.72 11.42 -9.86
N ASN A 76 4.20 11.07 -11.05
CA ASN A 76 5.41 10.26 -11.24
C ASN A 76 5.32 8.83 -10.64
N ALA A 77 4.13 8.24 -10.65
CA ALA A 77 3.94 6.84 -10.27
C ALA A 77 4.84 5.90 -11.10
N PHE A 78 5.19 4.76 -10.52
CA PHE A 78 5.94 3.72 -11.23
C PHE A 78 5.13 3.16 -12.44
N ILE A 79 5.83 2.56 -13.40
CA ILE A 79 5.33 2.17 -14.71
C ILE A 79 3.97 1.47 -14.69
N GLN A 80 3.74 0.53 -13.77
CA GLN A 80 2.50 -0.27 -13.72
C GLN A 80 1.48 0.27 -12.71
N MET A 81 1.74 1.39 -12.07
CA MET A 81 0.81 2.04 -11.14
C MET A 81 0.05 3.17 -11.83
N ARG A 82 -1.24 3.24 -11.57
CA ARG A 82 -2.04 4.36 -12.03
C ARG A 82 -1.68 5.63 -11.26
N THR A 83 -1.47 6.72 -11.99
CA THR A 83 -1.36 8.07 -11.40
C THR A 83 -2.74 8.63 -11.13
N LEU A 84 -2.99 9.08 -9.90
CA LEU A 84 -4.17 9.85 -9.53
C LEU A 84 -4.14 11.24 -10.21
N LYS A 85 -5.32 11.74 -10.51
CA LYS A 85 -5.54 13.06 -11.12
C LYS A 85 -6.15 14.04 -10.11
N GLY A 86 -5.70 13.97 -8.87
CA GLY A 86 -6.14 14.82 -7.78
C GLY A 86 -7.21 14.18 -6.87
N PRO A 87 -7.69 14.93 -5.88
CA PRO A 87 -8.56 14.43 -4.79
C PRO A 87 -9.89 13.82 -5.26
N GLU A 88 -10.49 14.40 -6.30
CA GLU A 88 -11.75 13.85 -6.85
C GLU A 88 -11.55 12.48 -7.50
N ASP A 89 -10.43 12.30 -8.21
CA ASP A 89 -10.09 11.01 -8.80
C ASP A 89 -9.78 9.98 -7.71
N ALA A 90 -9.07 10.39 -6.65
CA ALA A 90 -8.83 9.55 -5.48
C ALA A 90 -10.15 9.03 -4.88
N THR A 91 -11.10 9.93 -4.63
CA THR A 91 -12.44 9.57 -4.14
C THR A 91 -13.15 8.55 -5.06
N LYS A 92 -13.12 8.78 -6.38
CA LYS A 92 -13.74 7.86 -7.36
C LYS A 92 -13.05 6.49 -7.37
N GLN A 93 -11.72 6.45 -7.25
CA GLN A 93 -10.98 5.18 -7.20
C GLN A 93 -11.30 4.39 -5.92
N VAL A 94 -11.35 5.05 -4.79
CA VAL A 94 -11.76 4.42 -3.52
C VAL A 94 -13.16 3.83 -3.64
N ALA A 95 -14.11 4.62 -4.16
CA ALA A 95 -15.49 4.17 -4.36
C ALA A 95 -15.55 2.93 -5.25
N TYR A 96 -14.91 2.98 -6.41
CA TYR A 96 -14.90 1.88 -7.36
C TYR A 96 -14.33 0.59 -6.76
N TRP A 97 -13.14 0.65 -6.14
CA TRP A 97 -12.51 -0.56 -5.62
C TRP A 97 -13.20 -1.13 -4.38
N ALA A 98 -13.81 -0.28 -3.56
CA ALA A 98 -14.68 -0.72 -2.47
C ALA A 98 -15.92 -1.48 -3.00
N ASP A 99 -16.55 -0.96 -4.07
CA ASP A 99 -17.69 -1.61 -4.72
C ASP A 99 -17.31 -2.94 -5.39
N GLU A 100 -16.05 -3.09 -5.87
CA GLU A 100 -15.51 -4.35 -6.39
C GLU A 100 -15.12 -5.35 -5.29
N GLY A 101 -15.12 -4.93 -4.02
CA GLY A 101 -14.89 -5.80 -2.87
C GLY A 101 -13.48 -5.72 -2.27
N ALA A 102 -12.72 -4.67 -2.56
CA ALA A 102 -11.48 -4.43 -1.82
C ALA A 102 -11.79 -4.11 -0.35
N THR A 103 -11.06 -4.74 0.56
CA THR A 103 -11.26 -4.64 2.00
C THR A 103 -10.35 -3.61 2.66
N SER A 104 -9.31 -3.17 1.95
CA SER A 104 -8.40 -2.11 2.36
C SER A 104 -7.81 -1.38 1.15
N LEU A 105 -7.14 -0.26 1.41
CA LEU A 105 -6.51 0.59 0.39
C LEU A 105 -5.04 0.79 0.71
N LYS A 106 -4.20 0.78 -0.31
CA LYS A 106 -2.77 1.06 -0.20
C LYS A 106 -2.42 2.33 -0.95
N THR A 107 -1.97 3.35 -0.22
CA THR A 107 -1.37 4.55 -0.80
C THR A 107 0.14 4.37 -0.99
N TYR A 108 0.72 5.09 -1.96
CA TYR A 108 2.11 4.88 -2.32
C TYR A 108 2.92 6.18 -2.39
N MET A 109 4.20 6.05 -2.63
CA MET A 109 5.28 7.01 -2.37
C MET A 109 5.06 8.44 -2.88
N GLN A 110 4.31 8.64 -3.97
CA GLN A 110 4.16 9.94 -4.62
C GLN A 110 2.79 10.58 -4.41
N ILE A 111 1.95 9.99 -3.54
CA ILE A 111 0.61 10.53 -3.27
C ILE A 111 0.73 11.91 -2.62
N THR A 112 -0.08 12.87 -3.07
CA THR A 112 -0.13 14.18 -2.42
C THR A 112 -0.98 14.16 -1.15
N ARG A 113 -0.77 15.12 -0.24
CA ARG A 113 -1.60 15.27 0.98
C ARG A 113 -3.08 15.42 0.66
N ALA A 114 -3.39 16.17 -0.40
CA ALA A 114 -4.77 16.36 -0.83
C ALA A 114 -5.43 15.06 -1.30
N GLU A 115 -4.71 14.25 -2.08
CA GLU A 115 -5.17 12.93 -2.55
C GLU A 115 -5.26 11.93 -1.39
N LEU A 116 -4.27 11.91 -0.49
CA LEU A 116 -4.28 11.05 0.69
C LEU A 116 -5.47 11.37 1.60
N GLY A 117 -5.70 12.65 1.89
CA GLY A 117 -6.84 13.08 2.70
C GLY A 117 -8.19 12.72 2.06
N ALA A 118 -8.33 12.85 0.73
CA ALA A 118 -9.53 12.43 0.02
C ALA A 118 -9.72 10.90 0.07
N THR A 119 -8.63 10.15 -0.10
CA THR A 119 -8.62 8.68 0.03
C THR A 119 -9.10 8.25 1.40
N ILE A 120 -8.53 8.81 2.47
CA ILE A 120 -8.87 8.45 3.86
C ILE A 120 -10.34 8.77 4.16
N ARG A 121 -10.80 9.96 3.84
CA ARG A 121 -12.20 10.35 4.10
C ARG A 121 -13.20 9.42 3.41
N GLU A 122 -13.00 9.09 2.14
CA GLU A 122 -13.92 8.22 1.41
C GLU A 122 -13.81 6.77 1.90
N ALA A 123 -12.61 6.28 2.22
CA ALA A 123 -12.40 4.96 2.79
C ALA A 123 -13.14 4.82 4.13
N HIS A 124 -12.94 5.75 5.04
CA HIS A 124 -13.60 5.74 6.35
C HIS A 124 -15.12 5.85 6.24
N ARG A 125 -15.62 6.65 5.30
CA ARG A 125 -17.06 6.73 5.01
C ARG A 125 -17.64 5.35 4.60
N ARG A 126 -16.82 4.50 3.99
CA ARG A 126 -17.18 3.13 3.57
C ARG A 126 -16.80 2.05 4.59
N GLY A 127 -16.20 2.42 5.71
CA GLY A 127 -15.78 1.49 6.76
C GLY A 127 -14.55 0.67 6.41
N ILE A 128 -13.74 1.08 5.41
CA ILE A 128 -12.50 0.41 5.02
C ILE A 128 -11.27 1.20 5.45
N LYS A 129 -10.15 0.50 5.59
CA LYS A 129 -8.89 1.02 6.14
C LYS A 129 -7.91 1.44 5.06
N VAL A 130 -7.06 2.41 5.40
CA VAL A 130 -6.00 2.93 4.52
C VAL A 130 -4.64 2.68 5.13
N THR A 131 -3.74 2.07 4.36
CA THR A 131 -2.34 1.90 4.71
C THR A 131 -1.44 2.66 3.73
N GLY A 132 -0.21 2.99 4.11
CA GLY A 132 0.70 3.77 3.28
C GLY A 132 2.15 3.33 3.30
N HIS A 133 2.73 3.15 2.09
CA HIS A 133 4.16 3.27 1.87
C HIS A 133 4.41 4.71 1.42
N LEU A 134 4.63 5.59 2.37
CA LEU A 134 4.69 7.02 2.11
C LEU A 134 6.13 7.50 1.84
N CYS A 135 6.24 8.63 1.19
CA CYS A 135 7.49 9.34 0.95
C CYS A 135 7.25 10.84 0.71
N SER A 136 6.36 11.20 -0.21
CA SER A 136 5.99 12.60 -0.49
C SER A 136 5.24 13.25 0.67
N VAL A 137 4.52 12.46 1.45
CA VAL A 137 3.83 12.85 2.69
C VAL A 137 4.58 12.25 3.87
N THR A 138 4.84 13.02 4.92
CA THR A 138 5.47 12.53 6.14
C THR A 138 4.53 11.66 6.97
N TYR A 139 5.07 10.90 7.91
CA TYR A 139 4.24 10.08 8.80
C TYR A 139 3.40 10.95 9.74
N ALA A 140 3.95 12.06 10.22
CA ALA A 140 3.21 13.02 11.02
C ALA A 140 2.01 13.60 10.25
N GLU A 141 2.22 14.09 9.02
CA GLU A 141 1.14 14.60 8.16
C GLU A 141 0.08 13.52 7.88
N ALA A 142 0.48 12.29 7.62
CA ALA A 142 -0.44 11.19 7.38
C ALA A 142 -1.26 10.82 8.62
N ALA A 143 -0.64 10.85 9.80
CA ALA A 143 -1.33 10.64 11.08
C ALA A 143 -2.38 11.73 11.34
N GLU A 144 -2.05 13.00 11.09
CA GLU A 144 -2.99 14.12 11.18
C GLU A 144 -4.18 13.96 10.22
N LEU A 145 -3.95 13.39 9.02
CA LEU A 145 -5.00 13.10 8.06
C LEU A 145 -5.84 11.87 8.44
N GLY A 146 -5.41 11.10 9.45
CA GLY A 146 -6.13 9.95 9.99
C GLY A 146 -5.83 8.61 9.31
N ILE A 147 -4.63 8.40 8.75
CA ILE A 147 -4.25 7.12 8.17
C ILE A 147 -4.31 6.00 9.21
N ASP A 148 -4.74 4.79 8.82
CA ASP A 148 -4.93 3.68 9.76
C ASP A 148 -3.64 2.88 10.02
N ASN A 149 -2.72 2.83 9.06
CA ASN A 149 -1.48 2.08 9.19
C ASN A 149 -0.35 2.65 8.33
N LEU A 150 0.87 2.60 8.85
CA LEU A 150 2.10 3.01 8.17
C LEU A 150 2.98 1.79 7.93
N GLU A 151 3.37 1.59 6.68
CA GLU A 151 4.16 0.44 6.25
C GLU A 151 5.67 0.73 6.32
N HIS A 152 6.46 -0.33 6.51
CA HIS A 152 7.94 -0.32 6.47
C HIS A 152 8.64 0.42 7.63
N GLY A 153 7.90 0.88 8.64
CA GLY A 153 8.48 1.56 9.79
C GLY A 153 9.29 2.80 9.40
N PHE A 154 10.20 3.20 10.24
CA PHE A 154 11.01 4.41 10.06
C PHE A 154 11.92 4.41 8.83
N PHE A 155 12.20 3.27 8.24
CA PHE A 155 13.00 3.19 7.02
C PHE A 155 12.36 3.93 5.83
N ALA A 156 11.03 3.97 5.75
CA ALA A 156 10.30 4.69 4.72
C ALA A 156 9.92 6.12 5.11
N ALA A 157 10.03 6.48 6.39
CA ALA A 157 9.68 7.81 6.90
C ALA A 157 10.56 8.91 6.29
N THR A 158 9.98 10.08 6.10
CA THR A 158 10.67 11.27 5.57
C THR A 158 10.59 12.48 6.51
N ASP A 159 10.13 12.27 7.73
CA ASP A 159 9.89 13.30 8.74
C ASP A 159 11.18 14.05 9.13
N PHE A 160 12.32 13.35 9.11
CA PHE A 160 13.63 13.89 9.48
C PHE A 160 14.53 14.22 8.30
N VAL A 161 13.98 14.25 7.09
CA VAL A 161 14.76 14.62 5.90
C VAL A 161 14.89 16.14 5.86
N ALA A 162 16.13 16.63 5.88
CA ALA A 162 16.41 18.06 5.75
C ALA A 162 15.81 18.62 4.44
N ASP A 163 15.25 19.83 4.52
CA ASP A 163 14.67 20.54 3.38
C ASP A 163 13.58 19.79 2.61
N LYS A 164 12.87 18.85 3.29
CA LYS A 164 11.72 18.13 2.73
C LYS A 164 10.67 19.11 2.19
N GLN A 165 10.45 19.04 0.88
CA GLN A 165 9.41 19.84 0.24
C GLN A 165 8.04 19.17 0.37
N PRO A 166 6.95 19.95 0.57
CA PRO A 166 5.59 19.44 0.61
C PRO A 166 5.25 18.64 -0.67
N ASP A 167 4.61 17.49 -0.50
CA ASP A 167 4.15 16.61 -1.60
C ASP A 167 5.24 16.14 -2.57
N VAL A 168 6.51 16.22 -2.16
CA VAL A 168 7.66 15.74 -2.95
C VAL A 168 8.37 14.61 -2.20
N CYS A 169 8.53 13.47 -2.86
CA CYS A 169 9.33 12.38 -2.34
C CYS A 169 10.83 12.73 -2.54
N PRO A 170 11.61 12.91 -1.46
CA PRO A 170 13.03 13.20 -1.57
C PRO A 170 13.78 12.01 -2.20
N GLY A 171 14.96 12.29 -2.73
CA GLY A 171 15.82 11.28 -3.35
C GLY A 171 16.23 10.15 -2.41
N GLN A 172 17.12 9.29 -2.89
CA GLN A 172 17.65 8.17 -2.11
C GLN A 172 18.35 8.64 -0.82
N ALA A 173 18.53 7.77 0.16
CA ALA A 173 19.10 8.01 1.49
C ALA A 173 18.16 8.57 2.57
N ARG A 174 16.86 8.72 2.30
CA ARG A 174 15.88 9.17 3.30
C ARG A 174 15.84 8.28 4.56
N GLY A 175 15.89 6.97 4.40
CA GLY A 175 15.91 6.03 5.52
C GLY A 175 17.15 6.17 6.39
N GLN A 176 18.31 6.41 5.79
CA GLN A 176 19.56 6.65 6.52
C GLN A 176 19.50 7.96 7.31
N GLN A 177 18.93 9.02 6.73
CA GLN A 177 18.75 10.31 7.44
C GLN A 177 17.78 10.16 8.61
N THR A 178 16.70 9.42 8.43
CA THR A 178 15.75 9.16 9.52
C THR A 178 16.39 8.35 10.65
N ILE A 179 17.15 7.30 10.33
CA ILE A 179 17.86 6.50 11.34
C ILE A 179 18.88 7.36 12.08
N ALA A 180 19.69 8.16 11.37
CA ALA A 180 20.66 9.05 11.98
C ALA A 180 20.00 10.06 12.94
N ALA A 181 18.86 10.65 12.55
CA ALA A 181 18.12 11.57 13.41
C ALA A 181 17.55 10.90 14.66
N LEU A 182 17.11 9.64 14.55
CA LEU A 182 16.66 8.85 15.70
C LEU A 182 17.82 8.51 16.66
N ASP A 183 19.01 8.23 16.12
CA ASP A 183 20.22 7.99 16.92
C ASP A 183 20.68 9.25 17.68
N GLU A 184 20.56 10.45 17.06
CA GLU A 184 20.95 11.73 17.66
C GLU A 184 19.96 12.22 18.72
N HIS A 185 18.68 12.01 18.53
CA HIS A 185 17.62 12.55 19.38
C HIS A 185 17.03 11.53 20.35
N GLY A 186 17.48 10.28 20.29
CA GLY A 186 16.90 9.17 21.01
C GLY A 186 15.55 8.74 20.41
N ALA A 187 15.26 7.45 20.41
CA ALA A 187 13.91 6.99 20.13
C ALA A 187 13.00 7.48 21.26
N PRO A 188 11.80 8.02 20.94
CA PRO A 188 10.84 8.42 21.97
C PRO A 188 10.37 7.24 22.81
#